data_631667224cfad8962ac31f1def2c3ca1
#
_entry.id   631667224cfad8962ac31f1def2c3ca1
#
_cell.length_a   1.000
_cell.length_b   1.000
_cell.length_c   1.000
_cell.angle_alpha   90.00
_cell.angle_beta   90.00
_cell.angle_gamma   90.00
#
_symmetry.space_group_name_H-M   'P 1'
#
loop_
_entity.id
_entity.type
_entity.pdbx_description
1 polymer ?
#
loop_
_entity_poly.entity_id
_entity_poly.type
_entity_poly.pdbx_seq_one_letter_code
_entity_poly.pdbx_strand_id
1 'polypeptide(L)'
;MVINMKWEENVRKVVPYVAGEQPNRPNMIKLNTNECPYPPAPGVRKAAENMESAALRLYPNSNAQPLVDELAAYYGVKPEQVFVGVGSDDVLSMAFLTFFNSGKPILFPDVTYSFYDVWADLYRIPYHTCALDENWHMNPEDYKQHNGGVIFPNPNAPTGVEESQELIEEILQANPDVVVIVDEAYV
;
A
#
# COMPACT_ATOMS: atom_id res chain seq x y z
N MET A 1 15.76 37.55 -25.48
CA MET A 1 15.70 36.11 -25.79
C MET A 1 15.06 35.41 -24.61
N VAL A 2 13.77 35.17 -24.64
CA VAL A 2 13.07 34.43 -23.56
C VAL A 2 13.48 32.99 -23.73
N ILE A 3 14.30 32.48 -22.81
CA ILE A 3 14.58 31.03 -22.73
C ILE A 3 13.27 30.39 -22.30
N ASN A 4 12.57 29.81 -23.26
CA ASN A 4 11.40 29.00 -22.97
C ASN A 4 11.89 27.73 -22.26
N MET A 5 11.96 27.78 -20.94
CA MET A 5 12.34 26.64 -20.14
C MET A 5 11.14 25.69 -20.13
N LYS A 6 11.20 24.65 -20.95
CA LYS A 6 10.15 23.63 -21.09
C LYS A 6 10.22 22.59 -19.94
N TRP A 7 10.30 23.08 -18.71
CA TRP A 7 10.31 22.19 -17.53
C TRP A 7 9.04 21.35 -17.43
N GLU A 8 7.92 21.85 -17.96
CA GLU A 8 6.65 21.12 -18.01
C GLU A 8 6.75 19.83 -18.81
N GLU A 9 7.67 19.76 -19.78
CA GLU A 9 7.92 18.55 -20.56
C GLU A 9 8.57 17.44 -19.72
N ASN A 10 9.23 17.83 -18.62
CA ASN A 10 9.85 16.89 -17.69
C ASN A 10 8.94 16.46 -16.53
N VAL A 11 7.75 17.06 -16.40
CA VAL A 11 6.79 16.67 -15.38
C VAL A 11 6.19 15.33 -15.76
N ARG A 12 6.26 14.35 -14.85
CA ARG A 12 5.61 13.05 -15.05
C ARG A 12 4.10 13.25 -15.10
N LYS A 13 3.48 12.67 -16.10
CA LYS A 13 2.03 12.69 -16.27
C LYS A 13 1.51 11.30 -15.99
N VAL A 14 0.68 11.19 -14.97
CA VAL A 14 -0.05 9.98 -14.62
C VAL A 14 -1.53 10.30 -14.51
N VAL A 15 -2.39 9.32 -14.71
CA VAL A 15 -3.80 9.46 -14.39
C VAL A 15 -3.91 9.41 -12.86
N PRO A 16 -4.36 10.50 -12.20
CA PRO A 16 -4.43 10.49 -10.75
C PRO A 16 -5.54 9.56 -10.26
N TYR A 17 -5.34 9.00 -9.07
CA TYR A 17 -6.41 8.33 -8.36
C TYR A 17 -7.60 9.28 -8.14
N VAL A 18 -8.80 8.78 -8.38
CA VAL A 18 -10.05 9.49 -8.11
C VAL A 18 -10.67 8.90 -6.86
N ALA A 19 -10.62 9.66 -5.77
CA ALA A 19 -11.28 9.27 -4.52
C ALA A 19 -12.79 9.12 -4.70
N GLY A 20 -13.39 8.20 -3.96
CA GLY A 20 -14.85 8.05 -3.92
C GLY A 20 -15.54 9.35 -3.46
N GLU A 21 -16.81 9.51 -3.83
CA GLU A 21 -17.61 10.67 -3.43
C GLU A 21 -17.60 10.86 -1.90
N GLN A 22 -17.42 12.10 -1.45
CA GLN A 22 -17.48 12.49 -0.05
C GLN A 22 -18.53 13.60 0.16
N PRO A 23 -19.82 13.31 -0.07
CA PRO A 23 -20.86 14.30 0.08
C PRO A 23 -21.08 14.64 1.58
N ASN A 24 -21.16 15.91 1.88
CA ASN A 24 -21.46 16.42 3.22
C ASN A 24 -22.96 16.76 3.34
N ARG A 25 -23.78 15.78 3.68
CA ARG A 25 -25.23 15.94 3.85
C ARG A 25 -25.65 15.48 5.25
N PRO A 26 -26.56 16.17 5.94
CA PRO A 26 -27.06 15.71 7.24
C PRO A 26 -27.79 14.36 7.09
N ASN A 27 -27.65 13.51 8.09
CA ASN A 27 -28.27 12.18 8.20
C ASN A 27 -27.89 11.17 7.09
N MET A 28 -26.73 11.36 6.44
CA MET A 28 -26.26 10.41 5.44
C MET A 28 -25.58 9.21 6.10
N ILE A 29 -25.89 8.02 5.58
CA ILE A 29 -25.16 6.79 5.88
C ILE A 29 -24.07 6.65 4.84
N LYS A 30 -22.81 6.82 5.25
CA LYS A 30 -21.62 6.67 4.40
C LYS A 30 -21.14 5.23 4.48
N LEU A 31 -21.07 4.54 3.32
CA LEU A 31 -20.64 3.14 3.22
C LEU A 31 -19.48 2.96 2.24
N ASN A 32 -18.89 4.05 1.74
CA ASN A 32 -17.71 4.02 0.86
C ASN A 32 -16.43 4.36 1.64
N THR A 33 -15.28 4.16 0.99
CA THR A 33 -13.92 4.46 1.50
C THR A 33 -13.48 3.61 2.71
N ASN A 34 -14.23 2.59 3.07
CA ASN A 34 -13.90 1.60 4.12
C ASN A 34 -13.51 2.24 5.48
N GLU A 35 -14.13 3.37 5.83
CA GLU A 35 -13.89 4.02 7.12
C GLU A 35 -14.38 3.15 8.28
N CYS A 36 -13.54 3.01 9.32
CA CYS A 36 -13.93 2.27 10.51
C CYS A 36 -15.10 2.96 11.21
N PRO A 37 -16.24 2.29 11.45
CA PRO A 37 -17.40 2.90 12.10
C PRO A 37 -17.23 3.08 13.61
N TYR A 38 -16.19 2.53 14.20
CA TYR A 38 -15.92 2.60 15.63
C TYR A 38 -14.89 3.68 15.95
N PRO A 39 -15.06 4.40 17.07
CA PRO A 39 -14.05 5.36 17.53
C PRO A 39 -12.78 4.63 17.97
N PRO A 40 -11.63 5.33 17.99
CA PRO A 40 -10.39 4.78 18.54
C PRO A 40 -10.56 4.31 19.98
N ALA A 41 -9.72 3.37 20.39
CA ALA A 41 -9.67 2.90 21.77
C ALA A 41 -9.49 4.07 22.77
N PRO A 42 -10.07 4.00 23.99
CA PRO A 42 -10.01 5.09 24.98
C PRO A 42 -8.57 5.56 25.31
N GLY A 43 -7.61 4.64 25.24
CA GLY A 43 -6.18 4.95 25.42
C GLY A 43 -5.61 5.90 24.38
N VAL A 44 -6.05 5.80 23.14
CA VAL A 44 -5.62 6.69 22.02
C VAL A 44 -6.07 8.12 22.29
N ARG A 45 -7.34 8.28 22.68
CA ARG A 45 -7.90 9.59 23.05
C ARG A 45 -7.10 10.21 24.19
N LYS A 46 -6.86 9.45 25.27
CA LYS A 46 -6.10 9.91 26.43
C LYS A 46 -4.67 10.33 26.06
N ALA A 47 -4.00 9.57 25.17
CA ALA A 47 -2.67 9.91 24.69
C ALA A 47 -2.66 11.23 23.91
N ALA A 48 -3.65 11.44 23.02
CA ALA A 48 -3.79 12.67 22.27
C ALA A 48 -4.08 13.90 23.17
N GLU A 49 -4.96 13.75 24.16
CA GLU A 49 -5.30 14.81 25.13
C GLU A 49 -4.11 15.20 26.02
N ASN A 50 -3.22 14.26 26.32
CA ASN A 50 -2.04 14.48 27.16
C ASN A 50 -0.78 14.88 26.39
N MET A 51 -0.88 15.09 25.08
CA MET A 51 0.27 15.47 24.28
C MET A 51 0.72 16.91 24.63
N GLU A 52 1.97 17.03 25.02
CA GLU A 52 2.60 18.34 25.32
C GLU A 52 2.81 19.13 24.02
N SER A 53 2.00 20.16 23.78
CA SER A 53 2.08 20.97 22.57
C SER A 53 3.46 21.61 22.37
N ALA A 54 4.20 21.91 23.45
CA ALA A 54 5.54 22.44 23.40
C ALA A 54 6.54 21.46 22.75
N ALA A 55 6.28 20.16 22.80
CA ALA A 55 7.12 19.15 22.18
C ALA A 55 7.07 19.20 20.63
N LEU A 56 5.97 19.71 20.06
CA LEU A 56 5.79 19.81 18.60
C LEU A 56 6.80 20.75 17.91
N ARG A 57 7.51 21.61 18.66
CA ARG A 57 8.61 22.44 18.14
C ARG A 57 9.93 21.69 17.94
N LEU A 58 10.03 20.48 18.46
CA LEU A 58 11.23 19.64 18.38
C LEU A 58 11.13 18.67 17.21
N TYR A 59 12.27 18.28 16.66
CA TYR A 59 12.29 17.19 15.68
C TYR A 59 11.81 15.89 16.35
N PRO A 60 10.97 15.13 15.68
CA PRO A 60 10.60 13.78 16.13
C PRO A 60 11.82 12.83 16.01
N ASN A 61 11.68 11.65 16.57
CA ASN A 61 12.62 10.57 16.31
C ASN A 61 12.61 10.24 14.80
N SER A 62 13.80 10.23 14.17
CA SER A 62 13.93 10.17 12.70
C SER A 62 13.40 8.89 12.05
N ASN A 63 13.38 7.79 12.80
CA ASN A 63 12.90 6.48 12.35
C ASN A 63 11.71 5.97 13.17
N ALA A 64 11.06 6.85 13.95
CA ALA A 64 9.95 6.49 14.83
C ALA A 64 10.25 5.27 15.73
N GLN A 65 11.49 5.16 16.25
CA GLN A 65 11.98 3.97 16.96
C GLN A 65 11.02 3.46 18.06
N PRO A 66 10.40 4.29 18.91
CA PRO A 66 9.46 3.79 19.91
C PRO A 66 8.26 3.04 19.32
N LEU A 67 7.75 3.49 18.15
CA LEU A 67 6.67 2.80 17.44
C LEU A 67 7.17 1.52 16.77
N VAL A 68 8.35 1.55 16.16
CA VAL A 68 9.01 0.37 15.56
C VAL A 68 9.21 -0.73 16.60
N ASP A 69 9.68 -0.39 17.80
CA ASP A 69 9.92 -1.35 18.88
C ASP A 69 8.60 -1.99 19.37
N GLU A 70 7.55 -1.21 19.53
CA GLU A 70 6.23 -1.71 19.93
C GLU A 70 5.60 -2.59 18.85
N LEU A 71 5.67 -2.21 17.58
CA LEU A 71 5.18 -3.02 16.46
C LEU A 71 5.97 -4.33 16.35
N ALA A 72 7.29 -4.28 16.47
CA ALA A 72 8.13 -5.48 16.45
C ALA A 72 7.77 -6.46 17.57
N ALA A 73 7.54 -5.94 18.78
CA ALA A 73 7.10 -6.75 19.92
C ALA A 73 5.70 -7.33 19.69
N TYR A 74 4.77 -6.55 19.14
CA TYR A 74 3.39 -6.98 18.87
C TYR A 74 3.34 -8.11 17.83
N TYR A 75 4.08 -7.98 16.73
CA TYR A 75 4.11 -8.98 15.66
C TYR A 75 5.13 -10.10 15.87
N GLY A 76 5.93 -10.05 16.93
CA GLY A 76 6.96 -11.08 17.22
C GLY A 76 8.10 -11.10 16.19
N VAL A 77 8.41 -9.96 15.60
CA VAL A 77 9.52 -9.78 14.64
C VAL A 77 10.62 -8.91 15.23
N LYS A 78 11.74 -8.75 14.52
CA LYS A 78 12.83 -7.86 14.95
C LYS A 78 12.56 -6.42 14.51
N PRO A 79 13.03 -5.39 15.26
CA PRO A 79 12.89 -3.99 14.88
C PRO A 79 13.41 -3.68 13.46
N GLU A 80 14.48 -4.35 13.01
CA GLU A 80 15.05 -4.18 11.68
C GLU A 80 14.13 -4.70 10.55
N GLN A 81 13.08 -5.43 10.90
CA GLN A 81 12.06 -5.93 9.97
C GLN A 81 10.81 -5.05 9.92
N VAL A 82 10.81 -3.91 10.62
CA VAL A 82 9.69 -2.99 10.70
C VAL A 82 10.06 -1.66 10.07
N PHE A 83 9.27 -1.23 9.10
CA PHE A 83 9.33 0.10 8.52
C PHE A 83 7.98 0.81 8.72
N VAL A 84 8.02 2.06 9.14
CA VAL A 84 6.81 2.88 9.34
C VAL A 84 6.82 4.10 8.44
N GLY A 85 5.67 4.41 7.85
CA GLY A 85 5.43 5.58 7.01
C GLY A 85 4.12 6.28 7.38
N VAL A 86 3.74 7.30 6.62
CA VAL A 86 2.53 8.09 6.84
C VAL A 86 1.34 7.43 6.12
N GLY A 87 0.96 6.25 6.59
CA GLY A 87 -0.10 5.43 5.99
C GLY A 87 0.42 4.45 4.94
N SER A 88 -0.47 3.52 4.52
CA SER A 88 -0.09 2.46 3.57
C SER A 88 0.32 3.00 2.21
N ASP A 89 -0.31 4.05 1.71
CA ASP A 89 0.05 4.64 0.41
C ASP A 89 1.49 5.16 0.36
N ASP A 90 1.96 5.80 1.43
CA ASP A 90 3.34 6.26 1.55
C ASP A 90 4.31 5.08 1.56
N VAL A 91 4.01 4.05 2.37
CA VAL A 91 4.82 2.82 2.46
C VAL A 91 4.86 2.08 1.12
N LEU A 92 3.71 1.93 0.46
CA LEU A 92 3.60 1.29 -0.86
C LEU A 92 4.40 2.06 -1.92
N SER A 93 4.26 3.38 -1.95
CA SER A 93 5.04 4.25 -2.86
C SER A 93 6.54 4.03 -2.70
N MET A 94 7.03 4.00 -1.46
CA MET A 94 8.44 3.72 -1.16
C MET A 94 8.84 2.29 -1.53
N ALA A 95 7.97 1.31 -1.30
CA ALA A 95 8.22 -0.08 -1.65
C ALA A 95 8.35 -0.27 -3.17
N PHE A 96 7.43 0.33 -3.97
CA PHE A 96 7.52 0.32 -5.42
C PHE A 96 8.84 0.92 -5.90
N LEU A 97 9.19 2.10 -5.38
CA LEU A 97 10.42 2.78 -5.76
C LEU A 97 11.68 1.99 -5.36
N THR A 98 11.63 1.24 -4.26
CA THR A 98 12.80 0.56 -3.70
C THR A 98 13.01 -0.82 -4.31
N PHE A 99 11.95 -1.61 -4.47
CA PHE A 99 12.07 -3.04 -4.76
C PHE A 99 11.78 -3.39 -6.24
N PHE A 100 10.97 -2.60 -6.94
CA PHE A 100 10.52 -2.96 -8.29
C PHE A 100 11.32 -2.26 -9.40
N ASN A 101 12.65 -2.29 -9.29
CA ASN A 101 13.57 -1.58 -10.20
C ASN A 101 14.32 -2.48 -11.19
N SER A 102 13.90 -3.72 -11.35
CA SER A 102 14.60 -4.68 -12.22
C SER A 102 14.40 -4.41 -13.72
N GLY A 103 13.45 -3.56 -14.11
CA GLY A 103 13.01 -3.36 -15.48
C GLY A 103 12.13 -4.48 -16.03
N LYS A 104 11.86 -5.52 -15.24
CA LYS A 104 10.89 -6.58 -15.53
C LYS A 104 9.50 -6.18 -15.05
N PRO A 105 8.42 -6.69 -15.68
CA PRO A 105 7.08 -6.37 -15.23
C PRO A 105 6.82 -6.94 -13.84
N ILE A 106 6.18 -6.14 -12.99
CA ILE A 106 5.58 -6.64 -11.75
C ILE A 106 4.19 -7.21 -12.03
N LEU A 107 3.69 -8.07 -11.14
CA LEU A 107 2.41 -8.75 -11.28
C LEU A 107 1.47 -8.35 -10.14
N PHE A 108 0.21 -8.07 -10.49
CA PHE A 108 -0.87 -7.87 -9.54
C PHE A 108 -2.23 -8.21 -10.17
N PRO A 109 -3.30 -8.42 -9.38
CA PRO A 109 -4.62 -8.73 -9.91
C PRO A 109 -5.18 -7.61 -10.81
N ASP A 110 -6.00 -7.96 -11.79
CA ASP A 110 -6.63 -6.99 -12.71
C ASP A 110 -7.74 -6.16 -12.04
N VAL A 111 -8.39 -6.72 -11.02
CA VAL A 111 -9.37 -6.03 -10.18
C VAL A 111 -8.83 -5.97 -8.75
N THR A 112 -8.16 -4.88 -8.41
CA THR A 112 -7.42 -4.70 -7.17
C THR A 112 -7.36 -3.23 -6.73
N TYR A 113 -6.53 -2.93 -5.73
CA TYR A 113 -6.33 -1.57 -5.24
C TYR A 113 -5.76 -0.67 -6.35
N SER A 114 -6.53 0.36 -6.69
CA SER A 114 -6.31 1.19 -7.88
C SER A 114 -5.14 2.19 -7.77
N PHE A 115 -4.28 2.05 -6.74
CA PHE A 115 -3.02 2.78 -6.67
C PHE A 115 -1.82 1.99 -7.22
N TYR A 116 -1.94 0.69 -7.43
CA TYR A 116 -0.80 -0.09 -7.91
C TYR A 116 -0.37 0.31 -9.31
N ASP A 117 -1.31 0.48 -10.23
CA ASP A 117 -1.03 1.00 -11.58
C ASP A 117 -0.55 2.47 -11.54
N VAL A 118 -1.11 3.31 -10.67
CA VAL A 118 -0.66 4.70 -10.49
C VAL A 118 0.80 4.76 -10.05
N TRP A 119 1.21 3.95 -9.07
CA TRP A 119 2.61 3.89 -8.64
C TRP A 119 3.52 3.31 -9.72
N ALA A 120 3.08 2.25 -10.40
CA ALA A 120 3.83 1.64 -11.50
C ALA A 120 4.06 2.66 -12.62
N ASP A 121 3.04 3.38 -13.05
CA ASP A 121 3.14 4.42 -14.08
C ASP A 121 4.02 5.60 -13.63
N LEU A 122 3.85 6.07 -12.40
CA LEU A 122 4.62 7.18 -11.84
C LEU A 122 6.12 6.86 -11.81
N TYR A 123 6.48 5.65 -11.44
CA TYR A 123 7.88 5.22 -11.36
C TYR A 123 8.39 4.54 -12.63
N ARG A 124 7.55 4.42 -13.66
CA ARG A 124 7.87 3.76 -14.94
C ARG A 124 8.27 2.30 -14.77
N ILE A 125 7.57 1.62 -13.88
CA ILE A 125 7.72 0.20 -13.64
C ILE A 125 6.78 -0.52 -14.60
N PRO A 126 7.26 -1.39 -15.49
CA PRO A 126 6.36 -2.20 -16.30
C PRO A 126 5.55 -3.14 -15.41
N TYR A 127 4.31 -3.42 -15.82
CA TYR A 127 3.46 -4.35 -15.08
C TYR A 127 2.57 -5.18 -16.00
N HIS A 128 2.14 -6.33 -15.50
CA HIS A 128 1.08 -7.14 -16.09
C HIS A 128 0.03 -7.42 -15.02
N THR A 129 -1.23 -7.31 -15.40
CA THR A 129 -2.33 -7.70 -14.54
C THR A 129 -2.68 -9.17 -14.77
N CYS A 130 -2.94 -9.89 -13.68
CA CYS A 130 -3.39 -11.27 -13.67
C CYS A 130 -4.91 -11.28 -13.45
N ALA A 131 -5.66 -11.91 -14.34
CA ALA A 131 -7.11 -11.95 -14.25
C ALA A 131 -7.57 -12.76 -13.04
N LEU A 132 -8.53 -12.21 -12.28
CA LEU A 132 -9.24 -12.97 -11.26
C LEU A 132 -10.25 -13.92 -11.92
N ASP A 133 -10.59 -15.02 -11.24
CA ASP A 133 -11.60 -15.95 -11.71
C ASP A 133 -13.03 -15.38 -11.57
N GLU A 134 -14.05 -16.18 -11.92
CA GLU A 134 -15.46 -15.78 -11.84
C GLU A 134 -15.95 -15.53 -10.39
N ASN A 135 -15.22 -16.02 -9.40
CA ASN A 135 -15.49 -15.85 -7.96
C ASN A 135 -14.54 -14.82 -7.32
N TRP A 136 -13.76 -14.11 -8.11
CA TRP A 136 -12.79 -13.09 -7.72
C TRP A 136 -11.56 -13.64 -6.98
N HIS A 137 -11.25 -14.92 -7.15
CA HIS A 137 -10.03 -15.54 -6.62
C HIS A 137 -8.85 -15.42 -7.58
N MET A 138 -7.65 -15.38 -7.00
CA MET A 138 -6.39 -15.41 -7.73
C MET A 138 -6.08 -16.83 -8.22
N ASN A 139 -5.52 -16.93 -9.44
CA ASN A 139 -4.93 -18.18 -9.91
C ASN A 139 -3.42 -18.15 -9.67
N PRO A 140 -2.84 -18.96 -8.76
CA PRO A 140 -1.42 -18.92 -8.44
C PRO A 140 -0.52 -19.21 -9.64
N GLU A 141 -0.99 -19.93 -10.65
CA GLU A 141 -0.22 -20.22 -11.88
C GLU A 141 0.17 -18.96 -12.65
N ASP A 142 -0.69 -17.90 -12.61
CA ASP A 142 -0.43 -16.64 -13.30
C ASP A 142 0.73 -15.86 -12.68
N TYR A 143 1.07 -16.15 -11.42
CA TYR A 143 2.17 -15.52 -10.67
C TYR A 143 3.50 -16.28 -10.74
N LYS A 144 3.55 -17.42 -11.47
CA LYS A 144 4.78 -18.21 -11.69
C LYS A 144 5.60 -17.76 -12.90
N GLN A 145 5.08 -16.85 -13.71
CA GLN A 145 5.79 -16.30 -14.85
C GLN A 145 6.96 -15.42 -14.40
N HIS A 146 7.95 -15.28 -15.28
CA HIS A 146 9.11 -14.43 -15.01
C HIS A 146 8.71 -12.97 -14.81
N ASN A 147 9.03 -12.40 -13.65
CA ASN A 147 8.57 -11.09 -13.24
C ASN A 147 9.65 -10.32 -12.47
N GLY A 148 9.34 -9.07 -12.11
CA GLY A 148 10.17 -8.17 -11.31
C GLY A 148 9.70 -7.98 -9.89
N GLY A 149 8.61 -8.66 -9.50
CA GLY A 149 7.98 -8.61 -8.20
C GLY A 149 6.48 -8.88 -8.29
N VAL A 150 5.87 -9.20 -7.17
CA VAL A 150 4.43 -9.48 -7.06
C VAL A 150 3.85 -8.62 -5.95
N ILE A 151 2.66 -8.07 -6.15
CA ILE A 151 1.91 -7.38 -5.10
C ILE A 151 0.42 -7.69 -5.22
N PHE A 152 -0.22 -7.98 -4.11
CA PHE A 152 -1.67 -8.15 -4.05
C PHE A 152 -2.20 -7.85 -2.64
N PRO A 153 -3.43 -7.34 -2.51
CA PRO A 153 -4.06 -7.16 -1.21
C PRO A 153 -4.64 -8.48 -0.72
N ASN A 154 -4.61 -8.71 0.57
CA ASN A 154 -5.30 -9.84 1.21
C ASN A 154 -5.85 -9.44 2.59
N PRO A 155 -7.18 -9.28 2.72
CA PRO A 155 -8.24 -9.42 1.70
C PRO A 155 -8.12 -8.43 0.54
N ASN A 156 -8.52 -8.86 -0.68
CA ASN A 156 -8.44 -8.01 -1.85
C ASN A 156 -9.46 -6.85 -1.79
N ALA A 157 -9.03 -5.66 -2.14
CA ALA A 157 -9.90 -4.51 -2.33
C ALA A 157 -9.99 -4.18 -3.83
N PRO A 158 -11.19 -4.12 -4.46
CA PRO A 158 -12.51 -3.92 -3.82
C PRO A 158 -13.34 -5.21 -3.64
N THR A 159 -12.85 -6.38 -3.99
CA THR A 159 -13.65 -7.61 -4.05
C THR A 159 -14.03 -8.13 -2.65
N GLY A 160 -13.20 -7.86 -1.63
CA GLY A 160 -13.36 -8.38 -0.27
C GLY A 160 -13.01 -9.86 -0.14
N VAL A 161 -12.46 -10.47 -1.17
CA VAL A 161 -12.05 -11.89 -1.15
C VAL A 161 -10.72 -12.03 -0.43
N GLU A 162 -10.67 -12.97 0.49
CA GLU A 162 -9.47 -13.40 1.20
C GLU A 162 -8.93 -14.68 0.57
N GLU A 163 -7.67 -14.68 0.22
CA GLU A 163 -6.97 -15.87 -0.25
C GLU A 163 -6.39 -16.67 0.91
N SER A 164 -6.28 -17.97 0.71
CA SER A 164 -5.76 -18.86 1.74
C SER A 164 -4.25 -18.69 1.92
N GLN A 165 -3.76 -19.06 3.09
CA GLN A 165 -2.33 -19.06 3.39
C GLN A 165 -1.56 -20.00 2.44
N GLU A 166 -2.15 -21.13 2.05
CA GLU A 166 -1.55 -22.08 1.12
C GLU A 166 -1.33 -21.46 -0.26
N LEU A 167 -2.27 -20.65 -0.76
CA LEU A 167 -2.13 -19.94 -2.03
C LEU A 167 -1.00 -18.90 -1.93
N ILE A 168 -0.95 -18.15 -0.84
CA ILE A 168 0.13 -17.16 -0.60
C ILE A 168 1.49 -17.87 -0.56
N GLU A 169 1.61 -18.99 0.15
CA GLU A 169 2.83 -19.78 0.22
C GLU A 169 3.26 -20.32 -1.16
N GLU A 170 2.30 -20.75 -1.99
CA GLU A 170 2.58 -21.21 -3.36
C GLU A 170 3.17 -20.07 -4.21
N ILE A 171 2.60 -18.88 -4.14
CA ILE A 171 3.14 -17.69 -4.84
C ILE A 171 4.54 -17.35 -4.33
N LEU A 172 4.77 -17.35 -3.01
CA LEU A 172 6.08 -17.08 -2.41
C LEU A 172 7.13 -18.10 -2.88
N GLN A 173 6.79 -19.40 -2.88
CA GLN A 173 7.71 -20.46 -3.31
C GLN A 173 8.04 -20.37 -4.79
N ALA A 174 7.12 -19.91 -5.63
CA ALA A 174 7.34 -19.70 -7.05
C ALA A 174 8.20 -18.47 -7.37
N ASN A 175 8.36 -17.55 -6.42
CA ASN A 175 9.02 -16.26 -6.61
C ASN A 175 10.19 -16.00 -5.62
N PRO A 176 11.14 -16.94 -5.46
CA PRO A 176 12.17 -16.86 -4.42
C PRO A 176 13.19 -15.72 -4.65
N ASP A 177 13.31 -15.23 -5.88
CA ASP A 177 14.33 -14.24 -6.27
C ASP A 177 13.78 -12.80 -6.39
N VAL A 178 12.50 -12.58 -6.10
CA VAL A 178 11.85 -11.28 -6.18
C VAL A 178 11.05 -10.97 -4.92
N VAL A 179 10.73 -9.70 -4.70
CA VAL A 179 9.89 -9.30 -3.56
C VAL A 179 8.44 -9.59 -3.88
N VAL A 180 7.76 -10.27 -2.95
CA VAL A 180 6.31 -10.45 -2.92
C VAL A 180 5.76 -9.59 -1.78
N ILE A 181 4.83 -8.71 -2.08
CA ILE A 181 4.16 -7.84 -1.11
C ILE A 181 2.71 -8.33 -0.95
N VAL A 182 2.34 -8.64 0.28
CA VAL A 182 0.95 -8.89 0.67
C VAL A 182 0.46 -7.64 1.40
N ASP A 183 -0.51 -6.95 0.81
CA ASP A 183 -1.07 -5.71 1.38
C ASP A 183 -2.26 -6.06 2.27
N GLU A 184 -2.03 -5.99 3.57
CA GLU A 184 -2.99 -6.35 4.62
C GLU A 184 -3.68 -5.13 5.23
N ALA A 185 -4.04 -4.14 4.41
CA ALA A 185 -4.71 -2.92 4.90
C ALA A 185 -6.06 -3.17 5.59
N TYR A 186 -6.68 -4.34 5.36
CA TYR A 186 -8.02 -4.68 5.85
C TYR A 186 -8.08 -5.96 6.71
N VAL A 187 -7.03 -6.29 7.43
CA VAL A 187 -6.99 -7.39 8.42
C VAL A 187 -7.26 -6.90 9.83
#